data_225285babc328a7d4e4842f07abd26a0
#
_entry.id   225285babc328a7d4e4842f07abd26a0
#
_cell.length_a   1.000
_cell.length_b   1.000
_cell.length_c   1.000
_cell.angle_alpha   90.00
_cell.angle_beta   90.00
_cell.angle_gamma   90.00
#
_symmetry.space_group_name_H-M   'P 1'
#
loop_
_entity.id
_entity.type
_entity.pdbx_description
1 polymer ?
#
loop_
_entity_poly.entity_id
_entity_poly.type
_entity_poly.pdbx_seq_one_letter_code
_entity_poly.pdbx_strand_id
1 'polypeptide(L)'
;MWATAEQPRDYVVGLYREVWTHSDASISTLPLSSPAYVSWWPAGRRETTVGHLVVRVVAETAQHAGHIDILRETIDDRGGYDHDEQGNAEHWAGYVARIQAAADVFRA
;
A
#
# COMPACT_ATOMS: atom_id res chain seq x y z
N MET A 1 -14.10 -5.67 -1.88
CA MET A 1 -14.82 -5.29 -0.64
C MET A 1 -15.00 -3.79 -0.70
N TRP A 2 -16.20 -3.29 -0.49
CA TRP A 2 -16.56 -1.85 -0.54
C TRP A 2 -17.65 -1.58 0.48
N ALA A 3 -17.77 -0.33 0.93
CA ALA A 3 -18.87 0.11 1.77
C ALA A 3 -20.16 0.26 0.94
N THR A 4 -21.31 -0.10 1.50
CA THR A 4 -22.62 0.10 0.89
C THR A 4 -23.21 1.45 1.30
N ALA A 5 -24.29 1.89 0.61
CA ALA A 5 -24.94 3.16 0.91
C ALA A 5 -25.55 3.23 2.33
N GLU A 6 -25.84 2.07 2.93
CA GLU A 6 -26.39 1.93 4.28
C GLU A 6 -25.33 1.97 5.38
N GLN A 7 -24.04 1.98 5.01
CA GLN A 7 -22.91 2.00 5.94
C GLN A 7 -22.32 3.41 6.03
N PRO A 8 -22.71 4.20 7.04
CA PRO A 8 -22.19 5.55 7.20
C PRO A 8 -20.69 5.53 7.51
N ARG A 9 -20.00 6.65 7.26
CA ARG A 9 -18.56 6.81 7.48
C ARG A 9 -18.12 6.32 8.86
N ASP A 10 -18.83 6.66 9.91
CA ASP A 10 -18.45 6.31 11.27
C ASP A 10 -18.54 4.81 11.54
N TYR A 11 -19.48 4.11 10.90
CA TYR A 11 -19.54 2.65 10.92
C TYR A 11 -18.29 2.05 10.27
N VAL A 12 -17.91 2.53 9.08
CA VAL A 12 -16.74 2.01 8.34
C VAL A 12 -15.44 2.25 9.14
N VAL A 13 -15.28 3.45 9.71
CA VAL A 13 -14.13 3.79 10.56
C VAL A 13 -14.11 2.95 11.84
N GLY A 14 -15.28 2.72 12.45
CA GLY A 14 -15.41 1.87 13.64
C GLY A 14 -14.99 0.43 13.35
N LEU A 15 -15.50 -0.16 12.28
CA LEU A 15 -15.15 -1.50 11.83
C LEU A 15 -13.64 -1.64 11.58
N TYR A 16 -13.03 -0.64 10.96
CA TYR A 16 -11.59 -0.64 10.69
C TYR A 16 -10.76 -0.65 11.99
N ARG A 17 -11.16 0.13 12.98
CA ARG A 17 -10.51 0.15 14.30
C ARG A 17 -10.68 -1.17 15.05
N GLU A 18 -11.86 -1.79 14.98
CA GLU A 18 -12.12 -3.10 15.59
C GLU A 18 -11.23 -4.18 14.97
N VAL A 19 -11.11 -4.19 13.63
CA VAL A 19 -10.23 -5.11 12.90
C VAL A 19 -8.76 -4.90 13.32
N TRP A 20 -8.30 -3.67 13.48
CA TRP A 20 -6.96 -3.38 13.98
C TRP A 20 -6.73 -3.98 15.37
N THR A 21 -7.63 -3.71 16.31
CA THR A 21 -7.54 -4.24 17.67
C THR A 21 -7.42 -5.77 17.68
N HIS A 22 -8.23 -6.43 16.86
CA HIS A 22 -8.18 -7.89 16.73
C HIS A 22 -6.86 -8.38 16.12
N SER A 23 -6.38 -7.73 15.08
CA SER A 23 -5.13 -8.08 14.41
C SER A 23 -3.92 -7.88 15.32
N ASP A 24 -3.87 -6.75 16.03
CA ASP A 24 -2.80 -6.42 16.97
C ASP A 24 -2.74 -7.45 18.12
N ALA A 25 -3.90 -7.85 18.66
CA ALA A 25 -3.97 -8.89 19.68
C ALA A 25 -3.43 -10.24 19.15
N SER A 26 -3.79 -10.61 17.92
CA SER A 26 -3.32 -11.83 17.28
C SER A 26 -1.81 -11.83 17.07
N ILE A 27 -1.26 -10.73 16.52
CA ILE A 27 0.17 -10.59 16.24
C ILE A 27 1.00 -10.55 17.53
N SER A 28 0.46 -9.94 18.59
CA SER A 28 1.16 -9.81 19.88
C SER A 28 1.18 -11.13 20.68
N THR A 29 0.23 -12.03 20.44
CA THR A 29 0.07 -13.24 21.26
C THR A 29 0.50 -14.52 20.56
N LEU A 30 0.47 -14.57 19.23
CA LEU A 30 0.78 -15.76 18.46
C LEU A 30 2.21 -15.74 17.92
N PRO A 31 2.95 -16.85 18.02
CA PRO A 31 4.20 -17.01 17.29
C PRO A 31 4.01 -16.82 15.78
N LEU A 32 4.99 -16.25 15.09
CA LEU A 32 4.93 -16.06 13.64
C LEU A 32 4.80 -17.39 12.87
N SER A 33 5.23 -18.49 13.47
CA SER A 33 5.08 -19.84 12.91
C SER A 33 3.70 -20.47 13.14
N SER A 34 2.80 -19.82 13.88
CA SER A 34 1.46 -20.34 14.14
C SER A 34 0.71 -20.57 12.84
N PRO A 35 0.02 -21.73 12.72
CA PRO A 35 -0.80 -22.01 11.55
C PRO A 35 -1.91 -20.98 11.38
N ALA A 36 -2.19 -20.60 10.13
CA ALA A 36 -3.28 -19.72 9.75
C ALA A 36 -3.99 -20.27 8.51
N TYR A 37 -5.24 -19.89 8.34
CA TYR A 37 -6.07 -20.35 7.22
C TYR A 37 -6.82 -19.19 6.59
N VAL A 38 -6.72 -19.07 5.26
CA VAL A 38 -7.40 -18.03 4.48
C VAL A 38 -8.41 -18.67 3.53
N SER A 39 -9.66 -18.65 3.90
CA SER A 39 -10.76 -19.40 3.25
C SER A 39 -10.99 -19.02 1.77
N TRP A 40 -10.75 -17.76 1.40
CA TRP A 40 -10.97 -17.24 0.04
C TRP A 40 -9.77 -17.38 -0.91
N TRP A 41 -8.64 -17.89 -0.42
CA TRP A 41 -7.49 -18.20 -1.29
C TRP A 41 -7.73 -19.49 -2.09
N PRO A 42 -7.02 -19.67 -3.22
CA PRO A 42 -7.03 -20.93 -3.94
C PRO A 42 -6.70 -22.12 -3.02
N ALA A 43 -7.36 -23.25 -3.22
CA ALA A 43 -7.33 -24.39 -2.30
C ALA A 43 -5.91 -24.81 -1.86
N GLY A 44 -4.94 -24.84 -2.78
CA GLY A 44 -3.54 -25.20 -2.50
C GLY A 44 -2.72 -24.14 -1.76
N ARG A 45 -3.30 -22.98 -1.42
CA ARG A 45 -2.61 -21.86 -0.75
C ARG A 45 -3.31 -21.37 0.51
N ARG A 46 -4.42 -22.02 0.92
CA ARG A 46 -5.22 -21.59 2.06
C ARG A 46 -4.50 -21.75 3.40
N GLU A 47 -3.71 -22.81 3.51
CA GLU A 47 -2.90 -23.06 4.71
C GLU A 47 -1.64 -22.20 4.63
N THR A 48 -1.36 -21.48 5.70
CA THR A 48 -0.27 -20.52 5.76
C THR A 48 0.17 -20.32 7.22
N THR A 49 0.93 -19.27 7.52
CA THR A 49 1.33 -18.91 8.88
C THR A 49 1.02 -17.45 9.17
N VAL A 50 0.95 -17.11 10.46
CA VAL A 50 0.80 -15.72 10.92
C VAL A 50 1.89 -14.84 10.33
N GLY A 51 3.15 -15.29 10.34
CA GLY A 51 4.27 -14.53 9.78
C GLY A 51 4.12 -14.25 8.29
N HIS A 52 3.66 -15.21 7.50
CA HIS A 52 3.37 -14.99 6.08
C HIS A 52 2.29 -13.92 5.89
N LEU A 53 1.22 -13.96 6.70
CA LEU A 53 0.14 -12.97 6.61
C LEU A 53 0.62 -11.58 6.99
N VAL A 54 1.46 -11.43 8.02
CA VAL A 54 2.07 -10.14 8.41
C VAL A 54 2.89 -9.56 7.27
N VAL A 55 3.81 -10.34 6.69
CA VAL A 55 4.63 -9.89 5.55
C VAL A 55 3.75 -9.49 4.36
N ARG A 56 2.70 -10.26 4.09
CA ARG A 56 1.76 -9.93 3.01
C ARG A 56 1.01 -8.62 3.26
N VAL A 57 0.53 -8.38 4.49
CA VAL A 57 -0.14 -7.12 4.84
C VAL A 57 0.81 -5.94 4.70
N VAL A 58 2.06 -6.06 5.13
CA VAL A 58 3.08 -5.01 4.93
C VAL A 58 3.27 -4.71 3.44
N ALA A 59 3.43 -5.74 2.61
CA ALA A 59 3.58 -5.56 1.16
C ALA A 59 2.36 -4.89 0.51
N GLU A 60 1.14 -5.32 0.86
CA GLU A 60 -0.10 -4.72 0.37
C GLU A 60 -0.24 -3.25 0.81
N THR A 61 0.09 -2.96 2.08
CA THR A 61 0.04 -1.59 2.60
C THR A 61 1.03 -0.68 1.86
N ALA A 62 2.24 -1.16 1.59
CA ALA A 62 3.24 -0.39 0.83
C ALA A 62 2.78 -0.11 -0.62
N GLN A 63 2.14 -1.10 -1.28
CA GLN A 63 1.58 -0.91 -2.62
C GLN A 63 0.46 0.14 -2.63
N HIS A 64 -0.46 0.07 -1.67
CA HIS A 64 -1.54 1.04 -1.55
C HIS A 64 -1.03 2.43 -1.18
N ALA A 65 -0.02 2.54 -0.33
CA ALA A 65 0.63 3.81 -0.02
C ALA A 65 1.24 4.46 -1.27
N GLY A 66 1.96 3.68 -2.08
CA GLY A 66 2.51 4.17 -3.35
C GLY A 66 1.43 4.64 -4.34
N HIS A 67 0.28 3.96 -4.41
CA HIS A 67 -0.86 4.43 -5.23
C HIS A 67 -1.44 5.76 -4.72
N ILE A 68 -1.51 5.94 -3.39
CA ILE A 68 -1.97 7.19 -2.78
C ILE A 68 -0.97 8.32 -3.07
N ASP A 69 0.34 8.04 -3.01
CA ASP A 69 1.37 9.02 -3.35
C ASP A 69 1.23 9.50 -4.80
N ILE A 70 1.04 8.61 -5.76
CA ILE A 70 0.78 8.98 -7.17
C ILE A 70 -0.46 9.88 -7.30
N LEU A 71 -1.55 9.56 -6.59
CA LEU A 71 -2.74 10.39 -6.59
C LEU A 71 -2.49 11.77 -5.98
N ARG A 72 -1.73 11.84 -4.89
CA ARG A 72 -1.35 13.10 -4.26
C ARG A 72 -0.50 13.96 -5.17
N GLU A 73 0.49 13.38 -5.83
CA GLU A 73 1.31 14.11 -6.81
C GLU A 73 0.46 14.79 -7.89
N THR A 74 -0.64 14.14 -8.31
CA THR A 74 -1.55 14.72 -9.32
C THR A 74 -2.51 15.78 -8.78
N ILE A 75 -2.73 15.85 -7.46
CA ILE A 75 -3.72 16.73 -6.81
C ILE A 75 -3.04 17.93 -6.14
N ASP A 76 -1.98 17.70 -5.39
CA ASP A 76 -1.32 18.70 -4.55
C ASP A 76 0.20 18.82 -4.75
N ASP A 77 0.74 18.17 -5.80
CA ASP A 77 2.16 18.10 -6.15
C ASP A 77 3.04 17.54 -5.02
N ARG A 78 2.47 16.71 -4.13
CA ARG A 78 3.16 16.11 -3.01
C ARG A 78 3.15 14.59 -3.10
N GLY A 79 4.30 13.97 -2.88
CA GLY A 79 4.45 12.53 -2.82
C GLY A 79 5.31 12.09 -1.65
N GLY A 80 4.99 10.94 -1.06
CA GLY A 80 5.81 10.31 -0.05
C GLY A 80 6.07 11.13 1.22
N TYR A 81 7.10 10.70 1.95
CA TYR A 81 7.56 11.33 3.18
C TYR A 81 8.48 12.54 2.91
N ASP A 82 9.25 12.47 1.83
CA ASP A 82 10.34 13.39 1.51
C ASP A 82 9.93 14.46 0.47
N HIS A 83 8.65 14.81 0.42
CA HIS A 83 8.10 15.73 -0.59
C HIS A 83 8.79 17.10 -0.64
N ASP A 84 9.34 17.59 0.47
CA ASP A 84 10.05 18.87 0.54
C ASP A 84 11.45 18.81 -0.11
N GLU A 85 12.01 17.60 -0.29
CA GLU A 85 13.33 17.36 -0.90
C GLU A 85 13.25 16.99 -2.39
N GLN A 86 12.04 16.78 -2.92
CA GLN A 86 11.84 16.27 -4.27
C GLN A 86 12.12 17.27 -5.41
N GLY A 87 12.35 18.53 -5.08
CA GLY A 87 12.56 19.59 -6.07
C GLY A 87 11.25 20.14 -6.65
N ASN A 88 11.36 21.21 -7.44
CA ASN A 88 10.23 21.88 -8.07
C ASN A 88 9.98 21.39 -9.51
N ALA A 89 8.93 21.91 -10.16
CA ALA A 89 8.56 21.54 -11.52
C ALA A 89 9.68 21.79 -12.55
N GLU A 90 10.49 22.83 -12.39
CA GLU A 90 11.62 23.14 -13.28
C GLU A 90 12.73 22.10 -13.15
N HIS A 91 13.06 21.70 -11.92
CA HIS A 91 13.99 20.61 -11.62
C HIS A 91 13.56 19.31 -12.32
N TRP A 92 12.31 18.92 -12.17
CA TRP A 92 11.78 17.68 -12.76
C TRP A 92 11.70 17.75 -14.29
N ALA A 93 11.30 18.88 -14.86
CA ALA A 93 11.31 19.05 -16.32
C ALA A 93 12.71 18.86 -16.90
N GLY A 94 13.74 19.45 -16.26
CA GLY A 94 15.13 19.27 -16.65
C GLY A 94 15.64 17.85 -16.46
N TYR A 95 15.21 17.16 -15.40
CA TYR A 95 15.58 15.77 -15.13
C TYR A 95 14.98 14.82 -16.18
N VAL A 96 13.70 14.94 -16.47
CA VAL A 96 12.99 14.14 -17.48
C VAL A 96 13.58 14.38 -18.87
N ALA A 97 13.89 15.62 -19.24
CA ALA A 97 14.51 15.94 -20.53
C ALA A 97 15.89 15.24 -20.71
N ARG A 98 16.69 15.14 -19.64
CA ARG A 98 17.98 14.41 -19.69
C ARG A 98 17.78 12.91 -19.88
N ILE A 99 16.81 12.31 -19.19
CA ILE A 99 16.47 10.89 -19.35
C ILE A 99 15.98 10.64 -20.78
N GLN A 100 15.10 11.49 -21.29
CA GLN A 100 14.55 11.36 -22.63
C GLN A 100 15.65 11.46 -23.69
N ALA A 101 16.55 12.43 -23.57
CA ALA A 101 17.68 12.57 -24.48
C ALA A 101 18.59 11.34 -24.49
N ALA A 102 18.84 10.75 -23.32
CA ALA A 102 19.60 9.51 -23.21
C ALA A 102 18.89 8.32 -23.87
N ALA A 103 17.58 8.21 -23.71
CA ALA A 103 16.78 7.15 -24.31
C ALA A 103 16.69 7.29 -25.85
N ASP A 104 16.64 8.50 -26.36
CA ASP A 104 16.52 8.78 -27.81
C ASP A 104 17.77 8.35 -28.59
N VAL A 105 18.94 8.28 -27.94
CA VAL A 105 20.19 7.75 -28.56
C VAL A 105 20.00 6.28 -29.00
N PHE A 106 19.13 5.53 -28.34
CA PHE A 106 18.89 4.09 -28.61
C PHE A 106 17.60 3.85 -29.42
N ARG A 107 16.92 4.90 -29.84
CA ARG A 107 15.81 4.78 -30.81
C ARG A 107 16.39 4.60 -32.20
N ALA A 108 16.39 3.34 -32.66
CA ALA A 108 16.70 3.01 -34.06
C ALA A 108 15.47 3.22 -34.93
#